data_5d96c118db1728c2c7945c36b7598e67
#
_entry.id   5d96c118db1728c2c7945c36b7598e67
#
_cell.length_a   1.000
_cell.length_b   1.000
_cell.length_c   1.000
_cell.angle_alpha   90.00
_cell.angle_beta   90.00
_cell.angle_gamma   90.00
#
_symmetry.space_group_name_H-M   'P 1'
#
loop_
_entity.id
_entity.type
_entity.pdbx_description
1 polymer ?
#
loop_
_entity_poly.entity_id
_entity_poly.type
_entity_poly.pdbx_seq_one_letter_code
_entity_poly.pdbx_strand_id
1 'polypeptide(L)'
;METLLPLLNNKRVALVVNQTSMTGNTHLLDTLLASNINIKKVFAPEHGFRGNADAGETVKNGKDISTGIPIQSLYGKNKKPTPQQMQDIDVVVFDIQDVGARFYTYISTMHYVMEACAENHKELIITDRPNPCDYTDGPVRIKGLKSFVSMHPIPVLHGCTVGELAQMINGEGWLAGKRKCKLTVIPVKGWKHGDSYSLPVKPSPNLPNDQAIALYPSLCPFEGTAISVGPVSYTHLRAH
;
A
#
# COMPACT_ATOMS: atom_id res chain seq x y z
N MET A 1 11.66 13.98 0.59
CA MET A 1 12.20 14.08 1.97
C MET A 1 12.01 15.47 2.56
N GLU A 2 12.29 16.56 1.82
CA GLU A 2 12.13 17.95 2.32
C GLU A 2 10.78 18.24 2.96
N THR A 3 9.68 17.72 2.38
CA THR A 3 8.32 17.91 2.91
C THR A 3 7.99 16.94 4.06
N LEU A 4 8.53 15.73 4.04
CA LEU A 4 8.20 14.69 5.02
C LEU A 4 8.90 14.92 6.37
N LEU A 5 10.22 15.17 6.37
CA LEU A 5 11.00 15.29 7.60
C LEU A 5 10.44 16.31 8.60
N PRO A 6 10.05 17.55 8.19
CA PRO A 6 9.48 18.52 9.12
C PRO A 6 8.18 18.03 9.81
N LEU A 7 7.39 17.21 9.12
CA LEU A 7 6.14 16.66 9.65
C LEU A 7 6.37 15.55 10.69
N LEU A 8 7.58 14.95 10.72
CA LEU A 8 7.92 13.83 11.61
C LEU A 8 8.75 14.25 12.83
N ASN A 9 9.27 15.48 12.86
CA ASN A 9 10.11 15.96 13.96
C ASN A 9 9.40 15.84 15.31
N ASN A 10 10.11 15.28 16.29
CA ASN A 10 9.66 15.07 17.68
C ASN A 10 8.41 14.18 17.80
N LYS A 11 8.06 13.41 16.78
CA LYS A 11 6.94 12.45 16.79
C LYS A 11 7.43 11.01 16.89
N ARG A 12 6.65 10.16 17.53
CA ARG A 12 6.80 8.71 17.52
C ARG A 12 6.13 8.18 16.26
N VAL A 13 6.93 7.63 15.34
CA VAL A 13 6.50 7.30 13.99
C VAL A 13 6.32 5.79 13.84
N ALA A 14 5.24 5.36 13.21
CA ALA A 14 5.13 4.03 12.62
C ALA A 14 5.14 4.14 11.09
N LEU A 15 5.70 3.14 10.43
CA LEU A 15 5.74 3.06 8.98
C LEU A 15 4.86 1.94 8.49
N VAL A 16 4.11 2.17 7.41
CA VAL A 16 3.45 1.12 6.62
C VAL A 16 4.17 1.08 5.28
N VAL A 17 5.08 0.15 5.15
CA VAL A 17 6.09 0.12 4.07
C VAL A 17 6.40 -1.31 3.63
N ASN A 18 6.90 -1.44 2.41
CA ASN A 18 7.43 -2.70 1.87
C ASN A 18 8.68 -2.41 1.02
N GLN A 19 9.14 -3.37 0.21
CA GLN A 19 10.31 -3.25 -0.65
C GLN A 19 10.25 -2.08 -1.65
N THR A 20 9.04 -1.58 -1.96
CA THR A 20 8.87 -0.46 -2.91
C THR A 20 9.10 0.90 -2.29
N SER A 21 9.20 0.97 -0.96
CA SER A 21 9.32 2.21 -0.19
C SER A 21 10.73 2.77 -0.26
N MET A 22 11.14 3.19 -1.47
CA MET A 22 12.49 3.64 -1.75
C MET A 22 12.59 5.16 -1.89
N THR A 23 13.69 5.72 -1.39
CA THR A 23 14.11 7.10 -1.60
C THR A 23 15.46 7.04 -2.34
N GLY A 24 15.44 7.22 -3.65
CA GLY A 24 16.58 6.86 -4.50
C GLY A 24 16.90 5.36 -4.33
N ASN A 25 18.14 5.07 -3.95
CA ASN A 25 18.60 3.68 -3.76
C ASN A 25 18.52 3.20 -2.30
N THR A 26 17.94 3.99 -1.39
CA THR A 26 17.89 3.67 0.04
C THR A 26 16.44 3.48 0.46
N HIS A 27 16.17 2.46 1.30
CA HIS A 27 14.83 2.24 1.81
C HIS A 27 14.40 3.39 2.75
N LEU A 28 13.12 3.76 2.73
CA LEU A 28 12.57 4.87 3.52
C LEU A 28 12.88 4.72 5.02
N LEU A 29 12.77 3.50 5.58
CA LEU A 29 13.12 3.23 6.98
C LEU A 29 14.56 3.67 7.28
N ASP A 30 15.51 3.26 6.46
CA ASP A 30 16.93 3.55 6.67
C ASP A 30 17.21 5.06 6.53
N THR A 31 16.57 5.70 5.54
CA THR A 31 16.66 7.16 5.33
C THR A 31 16.12 7.95 6.53
N LEU A 32 15.00 7.53 7.09
CA LEU A 32 14.40 8.20 8.24
C LEU A 32 15.21 7.98 9.53
N LEU A 33 15.76 6.78 9.74
CA LEU A 33 16.66 6.50 10.87
C LEU A 33 17.95 7.33 10.77
N ALA A 34 18.55 7.42 9.59
CA ALA A 34 19.72 8.29 9.34
C ALA A 34 19.41 9.79 9.58
N SER A 35 18.15 10.17 9.47
CA SER A 35 17.66 11.53 9.78
C SER A 35 17.21 11.71 11.24
N ASN A 36 17.57 10.78 12.14
CA ASN A 36 17.22 10.78 13.57
C ASN A 36 15.70 10.81 13.87
N ILE A 37 14.88 10.30 12.97
CA ILE A 37 13.42 10.17 13.21
C ILE A 37 13.16 9.00 14.16
N ASN A 38 12.31 9.21 15.16
CA ASN A 38 11.97 8.22 16.17
C ASN A 38 10.98 7.18 15.63
N ILE A 39 11.49 6.18 14.93
CA ILE A 39 10.68 5.07 14.39
C ILE A 39 10.42 4.04 15.49
N LYS A 40 9.16 3.78 15.78
CA LYS A 40 8.72 2.82 16.82
C LYS A 40 8.52 1.42 16.26
N LYS A 41 7.96 1.31 15.07
CA LYS A 41 7.67 0.03 14.41
C LYS A 41 7.38 0.18 12.92
N VAL A 42 7.45 -0.95 12.22
CA VAL A 42 6.98 -1.12 10.85
C VAL A 42 5.75 -2.02 10.87
N PHE A 43 4.71 -1.62 10.14
CA PHE A 43 3.59 -2.46 9.76
C PHE A 43 3.85 -2.99 8.34
N ALA A 44 3.96 -4.30 8.21
CA ALA A 44 4.24 -4.98 6.95
C ALA A 44 2.94 -5.49 6.30
N PRO A 45 2.65 -5.12 5.04
CA PRO A 45 1.50 -5.63 4.30
C PRO A 45 1.74 -7.05 3.79
N GLU A 46 0.87 -7.54 2.90
CA GLU A 46 1.10 -8.74 2.10
C GLU A 46 2.50 -8.70 1.43
N HIS A 47 3.12 -9.84 1.26
CA HIS A 47 4.52 -10.03 0.81
C HIS A 47 5.60 -9.54 1.80
N GLY A 48 5.21 -8.97 2.95
CA GLY A 48 6.12 -8.59 4.03
C GLY A 48 6.90 -7.30 3.80
N PHE A 49 7.74 -6.97 4.76
CA PHE A 49 8.51 -5.73 4.77
C PHE A 49 9.59 -5.66 3.67
N ARG A 50 10.26 -6.77 3.38
CA ARG A 50 11.30 -6.86 2.35
C ARG A 50 10.81 -7.50 1.04
N GLY A 51 9.51 -7.83 0.93
CA GLY A 51 8.91 -8.37 -0.28
C GLY A 51 9.34 -9.79 -0.64
N ASN A 52 9.75 -10.58 0.34
CA ASN A 52 10.29 -11.93 0.13
C ASN A 52 9.24 -13.03 0.34
N ALA A 53 8.05 -12.70 0.83
CA ALA A 53 6.97 -13.66 1.03
C ALA A 53 6.14 -13.83 -0.26
N ASP A 54 5.82 -15.07 -0.62
CA ASP A 54 4.96 -15.39 -1.75
C ASP A 54 3.49 -14.95 -1.52
N ALA A 55 2.69 -14.92 -2.59
CA ALA A 55 1.28 -14.58 -2.50
C ALA A 55 0.56 -15.56 -1.57
N GLY A 56 -0.17 -15.04 -0.57
CA GLY A 56 -0.86 -15.84 0.43
C GLY A 56 0.03 -16.39 1.56
N GLU A 57 1.35 -16.21 1.50
CA GLU A 57 2.26 -16.65 2.56
C GLU A 57 2.08 -15.80 3.83
N THR A 58 2.17 -16.46 4.99
CA THR A 58 2.00 -15.80 6.29
C THR A 58 3.19 -14.88 6.59
N VAL A 59 2.95 -13.58 6.64
CA VAL A 59 3.91 -12.58 7.12
C VAL A 59 3.94 -12.61 8.65
N LYS A 60 5.07 -12.99 9.23
CA LYS A 60 5.25 -13.12 10.69
C LYS A 60 5.66 -11.80 11.33
N ASN A 61 5.25 -11.59 12.58
CA ASN A 61 5.83 -10.53 13.41
C ASN A 61 7.30 -10.86 13.73
N GLY A 62 8.12 -9.80 13.84
CA GLY A 62 9.54 -9.97 14.11
C GLY A 62 10.24 -8.64 14.36
N LYS A 63 11.53 -8.62 14.06
CA LYS A 63 12.35 -7.40 14.03
C LYS A 63 13.13 -7.36 12.73
N ASP A 64 13.31 -6.18 12.19
CA ASP A 64 14.23 -6.00 11.07
C ASP A 64 15.66 -6.28 11.52
N ILE A 65 16.33 -7.17 10.82
CA ILE A 65 17.67 -7.66 11.23
C ILE A 65 18.70 -6.52 11.23
N SER A 66 18.57 -5.60 10.28
CA SER A 66 19.54 -4.52 10.08
C SER A 66 19.38 -3.40 11.11
N THR A 67 18.15 -3.08 11.52
CA THR A 67 17.86 -1.91 12.34
C THR A 67 17.34 -2.23 13.72
N GLY A 68 16.92 -3.49 13.96
CA GLY A 68 16.29 -3.93 15.21
C GLY A 68 14.85 -3.42 15.39
N ILE A 69 14.30 -2.66 14.44
CA ILE A 69 12.95 -2.10 14.52
C ILE A 69 11.90 -3.22 14.50
N PRO A 70 10.91 -3.20 15.41
CA PRO A 70 9.85 -4.18 15.42
C PRO A 70 9.02 -4.15 14.14
N ILE A 71 8.74 -5.34 13.57
CA ILE A 71 7.86 -5.54 12.42
C ILE A 71 6.59 -6.21 12.89
N GLN A 72 5.43 -5.67 12.51
CA GLN A 72 4.11 -6.22 12.78
C GLN A 72 3.36 -6.44 11.47
N SER A 73 2.87 -7.67 11.28
CA SER A 73 2.15 -8.05 10.09
C SER A 73 0.74 -7.46 10.07
N LEU A 74 0.36 -6.89 8.93
CA LEU A 74 -1.02 -6.52 8.57
C LEU A 74 -1.60 -7.47 7.52
N TYR A 75 -1.16 -8.73 7.51
CA TYR A 75 -1.66 -9.75 6.61
C TYR A 75 -2.16 -11.00 7.36
N GLY A 76 -3.06 -11.75 6.75
CA GLY A 76 -3.67 -12.93 7.36
C GLY A 76 -4.79 -12.55 8.36
N LYS A 77 -4.65 -12.94 9.63
CA LYS A 77 -5.68 -12.74 10.67
C LYS A 77 -5.85 -11.26 11.07
N ASN A 78 -4.77 -10.50 11.10
CA ASN A 78 -4.75 -9.11 11.59
C ASN A 78 -4.45 -8.15 10.43
N LYS A 79 -5.48 -7.75 9.70
CA LYS A 79 -5.35 -6.82 8.57
C LYS A 79 -5.37 -5.34 8.97
N LYS A 80 -5.72 -5.04 10.22
CA LYS A 80 -5.87 -3.69 10.77
C LYS A 80 -5.01 -3.54 12.03
N PRO A 81 -4.24 -2.45 12.18
CA PRO A 81 -3.54 -2.16 13.43
C PRO A 81 -4.49 -2.13 14.61
N THR A 82 -4.14 -2.82 15.69
CA THR A 82 -4.94 -2.83 16.92
C THR A 82 -4.73 -1.56 17.74
N PRO A 83 -5.68 -1.17 18.62
CA PRO A 83 -5.49 -0.02 19.51
C PRO A 83 -4.20 -0.11 20.35
N GLN A 84 -3.85 -1.31 20.82
CA GLN A 84 -2.62 -1.53 21.57
C GLN A 84 -1.36 -1.24 20.72
N GLN A 85 -1.39 -1.61 19.44
CA GLN A 85 -0.28 -1.34 18.52
C GLN A 85 -0.15 0.16 18.19
N MET A 86 -1.21 0.95 18.39
CA MET A 86 -1.27 2.38 18.11
C MET A 86 -0.95 3.27 19.31
N GLN A 87 -0.81 2.74 20.53
CA GLN A 87 -0.66 3.54 21.76
C GLN A 87 0.62 4.38 21.80
N ASP A 88 1.74 3.81 21.35
CA ASP A 88 3.06 4.45 21.39
C ASP A 88 3.42 5.21 20.11
N ILE A 89 2.42 5.58 19.30
CA ILE A 89 2.55 6.23 18.01
C ILE A 89 1.84 7.59 18.04
N ASP A 90 2.42 8.58 17.40
CA ASP A 90 1.81 9.90 17.16
C ASP A 90 1.36 10.04 15.71
N VAL A 91 2.12 9.48 14.78
CA VAL A 91 1.88 9.57 13.33
C VAL A 91 2.24 8.25 12.64
N VAL A 92 1.45 7.90 11.63
CA VAL A 92 1.72 6.79 10.72
C VAL A 92 2.10 7.35 9.35
N VAL A 93 3.15 6.82 8.74
CA VAL A 93 3.52 7.11 7.36
C VAL A 93 3.20 5.89 6.51
N PHE A 94 2.40 6.06 5.48
CA PHE A 94 2.12 5.03 4.47
C PHE A 94 2.90 5.36 3.19
N ASP A 95 3.77 4.44 2.79
CA ASP A 95 4.59 4.56 1.58
C ASP A 95 4.70 3.21 0.89
N ILE A 96 3.76 2.89 0.02
CA ILE A 96 3.71 1.64 -0.74
C ILE A 96 3.27 1.95 -2.16
N GLN A 97 3.95 1.33 -3.15
CA GLN A 97 3.57 1.40 -4.55
C GLN A 97 2.36 0.50 -4.83
N ASP A 98 1.29 1.08 -5.36
CA ASP A 98 0.13 0.37 -5.91
C ASP A 98 0.27 0.16 -7.42
N VAL A 99 -0.59 -0.67 -8.02
CA VAL A 99 -0.60 -0.95 -9.46
C VAL A 99 -1.88 -0.48 -10.18
N GLY A 100 -2.77 0.23 -9.47
CA GLY A 100 -3.99 0.82 -10.03
C GLY A 100 -5.15 -0.16 -10.21
N ALA A 101 -5.04 -1.41 -9.77
CA ALA A 101 -6.09 -2.42 -9.85
C ALA A 101 -6.80 -2.60 -8.51
N ARG A 102 -8.15 -2.52 -8.48
CA ARG A 102 -8.98 -2.59 -7.27
C ARG A 102 -8.71 -3.80 -6.38
N PHE A 103 -8.38 -4.93 -6.95
CA PHE A 103 -8.13 -6.18 -6.20
C PHE A 103 -6.68 -6.34 -5.75
N TYR A 104 -5.78 -5.42 -6.10
CA TYR A 104 -4.45 -5.36 -5.54
C TYR A 104 -4.53 -4.79 -4.12
N THR A 105 -4.09 -5.58 -3.11
CA THR A 105 -4.58 -5.42 -1.73
C THR A 105 -4.01 -4.25 -0.93
N TYR A 106 -3.01 -3.55 -1.45
CA TYR A 106 -2.38 -2.45 -0.71
C TYR A 106 -3.31 -1.28 -0.44
N ILE A 107 -4.25 -0.99 -1.35
CA ILE A 107 -5.30 0.02 -1.10
C ILE A 107 -6.27 -0.41 0.00
N SER A 108 -6.50 -1.71 0.19
CA SER A 108 -7.30 -2.24 1.29
C SER A 108 -6.54 -2.21 2.62
N THR A 109 -5.22 -2.45 2.60
CA THR A 109 -4.34 -2.25 3.75
C THR A 109 -4.36 -0.78 4.17
N MET A 110 -4.23 0.16 3.21
CA MET A 110 -4.34 1.61 3.46
C MET A 110 -5.66 1.97 4.13
N HIS A 111 -6.79 1.45 3.63
CA HIS A 111 -8.11 1.68 4.22
C HIS A 111 -8.15 1.29 5.71
N TYR A 112 -7.66 0.11 6.06
CA TYR A 112 -7.63 -0.34 7.46
C TYR A 112 -6.65 0.47 8.32
N VAL A 113 -5.55 0.94 7.76
CA VAL A 113 -4.63 1.87 8.46
C VAL A 113 -5.32 3.22 8.71
N MET A 114 -6.05 3.75 7.72
CA MET A 114 -6.86 4.96 7.87
C MET A 114 -7.91 4.81 8.98
N GLU A 115 -8.62 3.66 9.02
CA GLU A 115 -9.57 3.36 10.10
C GLU A 115 -8.89 3.33 11.47
N ALA A 116 -7.75 2.61 11.59
CA ALA A 116 -7.01 2.53 12.84
C ALA A 116 -6.52 3.91 13.30
N CYS A 117 -6.04 4.74 12.39
CA CYS A 117 -5.65 6.13 12.69
C CYS A 117 -6.84 6.96 13.17
N ALA A 118 -7.99 6.88 12.47
CA ALA A 118 -9.19 7.61 12.86
C ALA A 118 -9.74 7.18 14.23
N GLU A 119 -9.73 5.88 14.52
CA GLU A 119 -10.21 5.31 15.78
C GLU A 119 -9.32 5.65 16.97
N ASN A 120 -8.02 5.80 16.75
CA ASN A 120 -7.03 6.06 17.79
C ASN A 120 -6.53 7.51 17.77
N HIS A 121 -7.18 8.42 17.04
CA HIS A 121 -6.82 9.84 16.94
C HIS A 121 -5.37 10.08 16.53
N LYS A 122 -4.86 9.26 15.60
CA LYS A 122 -3.52 9.40 15.04
C LYS A 122 -3.56 10.08 13.68
N GLU A 123 -2.48 10.79 13.36
CA GLU A 123 -2.29 11.36 12.02
C GLU A 123 -1.77 10.29 11.05
N LEU A 124 -2.27 10.33 9.81
CA LEU A 124 -1.74 9.53 8.70
C LEU A 124 -1.14 10.45 7.66
N ILE A 125 0.10 10.18 7.30
CA ILE A 125 0.78 10.83 6.17
C ILE A 125 0.95 9.79 5.08
N ILE A 126 0.53 10.10 3.85
CA ILE A 126 0.76 9.28 2.65
C ILE A 126 1.81 9.98 1.80
N THR A 127 2.91 9.31 1.52
CA THR A 127 3.83 9.71 0.46
C THR A 127 3.32 9.10 -0.83
N ASP A 128 2.75 9.95 -1.68
CA ASP A 128 2.06 9.51 -2.89
C ASP A 128 3.03 9.01 -3.95
N ARG A 129 2.55 8.10 -4.81
CA ARG A 129 3.31 7.48 -5.89
C ARG A 129 2.53 7.43 -7.19
N PRO A 130 3.19 7.49 -8.36
CA PRO A 130 2.51 7.37 -9.64
C PRO A 130 1.73 6.06 -9.76
N ASN A 131 0.61 6.10 -10.47
CA ASN A 131 -0.14 4.90 -10.83
C ASN A 131 0.35 4.39 -12.21
N PRO A 132 0.92 3.17 -12.31
CA PRO A 132 1.39 2.64 -13.59
C PRO A 132 0.25 2.28 -14.54
N CYS A 133 -0.98 2.03 -14.03
CA CYS A 133 -2.21 1.83 -14.80
C CYS A 133 -3.10 3.06 -14.65
N ASP A 134 -2.63 4.21 -15.17
CA ASP A 134 -3.23 5.52 -14.99
C ASP A 134 -4.41 5.78 -15.93
N TYR A 135 -5.41 4.88 -15.88
CA TYR A 135 -6.68 5.02 -16.59
C TYR A 135 -7.80 4.30 -15.85
N THR A 136 -9.04 4.64 -16.18
CA THR A 136 -10.23 4.07 -15.56
C THR A 136 -10.89 3.10 -16.51
N ASP A 137 -11.09 1.84 -16.07
CA ASP A 137 -11.77 0.81 -16.86
C ASP A 137 -12.37 -0.30 -15.98
N GLY A 138 -13.29 -1.06 -16.56
CA GLY A 138 -13.95 -2.20 -15.94
C GLY A 138 -15.08 -1.83 -14.99
N PRO A 139 -15.84 -2.84 -14.52
CA PRO A 139 -17.02 -2.60 -13.69
C PRO A 139 -16.70 -2.07 -12.30
N VAL A 140 -17.54 -1.18 -11.81
CA VAL A 140 -17.56 -0.76 -10.41
C VAL A 140 -18.02 -1.91 -9.52
N ARG A 141 -17.47 -2.01 -8.30
CA ARG A 141 -17.86 -3.04 -7.33
C ARG A 141 -19.37 -2.98 -7.04
N ILE A 142 -20.04 -4.12 -7.18
CA ILE A 142 -21.46 -4.27 -6.86
C ILE A 142 -21.67 -4.20 -5.34
N LYS A 143 -22.73 -3.50 -4.93
CA LYS A 143 -23.14 -3.43 -3.51
C LYS A 143 -23.34 -4.86 -2.96
N GLY A 144 -22.79 -5.13 -1.79
CA GLY A 144 -22.87 -6.45 -1.13
C GLY A 144 -21.65 -7.36 -1.37
N LEU A 145 -20.80 -7.06 -2.38
CA LEU A 145 -19.58 -7.82 -2.68
C LEU A 145 -18.30 -7.20 -2.08
N LYS A 146 -18.43 -6.57 -0.90
CA LYS A 146 -17.28 -6.00 -0.20
C LYS A 146 -16.40 -7.12 0.38
N SER A 147 -15.12 -7.10 0.03
CA SER A 147 -14.10 -8.02 0.55
C SER A 147 -12.74 -7.31 0.63
N PHE A 148 -11.71 -7.99 1.09
CA PHE A 148 -10.36 -7.42 1.15
C PHE A 148 -9.78 -7.15 -0.25
N VAL A 149 -10.12 -7.97 -1.23
CA VAL A 149 -9.75 -7.78 -2.66
C VAL A 149 -10.75 -6.90 -3.42
N SER A 150 -11.80 -6.41 -2.77
CA SER A 150 -12.82 -5.55 -3.37
C SER A 150 -13.42 -4.62 -2.30
N MET A 151 -12.56 -3.80 -1.69
CA MET A 151 -12.91 -2.95 -0.56
C MET A 151 -13.81 -1.77 -0.97
N HIS A 152 -13.45 -1.09 -2.06
CA HIS A 152 -14.02 0.20 -2.44
C HIS A 152 -14.98 0.09 -3.61
N PRO A 153 -16.02 0.96 -3.70
CA PRO A 153 -16.96 1.01 -4.83
C PRO A 153 -16.37 1.81 -6.01
N ILE A 154 -15.25 1.32 -6.53
CA ILE A 154 -14.49 1.91 -7.64
C ILE A 154 -14.40 0.91 -8.81
N PRO A 155 -14.07 1.34 -10.04
CA PRO A 155 -13.80 0.45 -11.17
C PRO A 155 -12.66 -0.54 -10.92
N VAL A 156 -12.49 -1.53 -11.77
CA VAL A 156 -11.37 -2.50 -11.70
C VAL A 156 -10.04 -1.76 -11.81
N LEU A 157 -9.89 -0.93 -12.84
CA LEU A 157 -8.82 0.05 -12.95
C LEU A 157 -9.38 1.39 -12.50
N HIS A 158 -8.82 1.97 -11.44
CA HIS A 158 -9.44 3.12 -10.80
C HIS A 158 -8.83 4.47 -11.19
N GLY A 159 -7.68 4.47 -11.88
CA GLY A 159 -7.05 5.68 -12.40
C GLY A 159 -6.53 6.66 -11.35
N CYS A 160 -6.64 6.36 -10.06
CA CYS A 160 -6.19 7.25 -8.99
C CYS A 160 -4.79 6.88 -8.53
N THR A 161 -4.02 7.84 -8.03
CA THR A 161 -2.88 7.53 -7.16
C THR A 161 -3.37 7.04 -5.80
N VAL A 162 -2.45 6.49 -4.98
CA VAL A 162 -2.78 6.03 -3.62
C VAL A 162 -3.24 7.21 -2.75
N GLY A 163 -2.60 8.37 -2.90
CA GLY A 163 -2.97 9.59 -2.18
C GLY A 163 -4.35 10.11 -2.54
N GLU A 164 -4.68 10.15 -3.84
CA GLU A 164 -6.00 10.54 -4.33
C GLU A 164 -7.10 9.58 -3.85
N LEU A 165 -6.84 8.27 -3.92
CA LEU A 165 -7.77 7.27 -3.40
C LEU A 165 -7.98 7.42 -1.88
N ALA A 166 -6.95 7.72 -1.11
CA ALA A 166 -7.08 8.01 0.32
C ALA A 166 -7.94 9.24 0.59
N GLN A 167 -7.75 10.31 -0.18
CA GLN A 167 -8.60 11.50 -0.11
C GLN A 167 -10.06 11.18 -0.44
N MET A 168 -10.30 10.36 -1.47
CA MET A 168 -11.63 9.88 -1.84
C MET A 168 -12.26 9.05 -0.73
N ILE A 169 -11.56 8.06 -0.17
CA ILE A 169 -12.02 7.23 0.97
C ILE A 169 -12.43 8.13 2.14
N ASN A 170 -11.60 9.11 2.46
CA ASN A 170 -11.85 10.04 3.55
C ASN A 170 -13.00 11.00 3.22
N GLY A 171 -13.04 11.56 2.00
CA GLY A 171 -14.04 12.49 1.53
C GLY A 171 -15.44 11.88 1.51
N GLU A 172 -15.59 10.73 0.88
CA GLU A 172 -16.84 9.97 0.71
C GLU A 172 -17.32 9.27 2.01
N GLY A 173 -16.52 9.29 3.07
CA GLY A 173 -16.88 8.68 4.35
C GLY A 173 -16.97 7.15 4.29
N TRP A 174 -16.06 6.50 3.56
CA TRP A 174 -16.06 5.05 3.42
C TRP A 174 -15.46 4.31 4.61
N LEU A 175 -14.83 5.01 5.54
CA LEU A 175 -14.34 4.43 6.78
C LEU A 175 -15.50 4.02 7.69
N ALA A 176 -15.29 3.00 8.53
CA ALA A 176 -16.30 2.50 9.46
C ALA A 176 -16.86 3.64 10.34
N GLY A 177 -18.19 3.69 10.46
CA GLY A 177 -18.89 4.74 11.19
C GLY A 177 -18.76 6.13 10.55
N LYS A 178 -18.40 6.22 9.27
CA LYS A 178 -18.16 7.49 8.54
C LYS A 178 -17.13 8.39 9.23
N ARG A 179 -16.20 7.79 9.97
CA ARG A 179 -15.11 8.53 10.62
C ARG A 179 -14.24 9.24 9.59
N LYS A 180 -13.57 10.29 10.02
CA LYS A 180 -12.57 10.99 9.21
C LYS A 180 -11.19 10.74 9.81
N CYS A 181 -10.26 10.33 8.96
CA CYS A 181 -8.85 10.24 9.31
C CYS A 181 -8.20 11.63 9.21
N LYS A 182 -7.35 12.00 10.18
CA LYS A 182 -6.47 13.16 10.03
C LYS A 182 -5.40 12.82 9.00
N LEU A 183 -5.66 13.14 7.74
CA LEU A 183 -4.90 12.73 6.57
C LEU A 183 -4.08 13.89 5.99
N THR A 184 -2.80 13.65 5.78
CA THR A 184 -1.90 14.51 4.99
C THR A 184 -1.38 13.70 3.80
N VAL A 185 -1.54 14.19 2.58
CA VAL A 185 -0.97 13.59 1.38
C VAL A 185 0.18 14.46 0.89
N ILE A 186 1.35 13.86 0.74
CA ILE A 186 2.51 14.48 0.09
C ILE A 186 2.46 14.06 -1.38
N PRO A 187 2.13 14.96 -2.29
CA PRO A 187 1.90 14.62 -3.69
C PRO A 187 3.20 14.23 -4.40
N VAL A 188 3.05 13.47 -5.49
CA VAL A 188 4.16 13.13 -6.39
C VAL A 188 4.70 14.41 -7.03
N LYS A 189 6.03 14.51 -7.12
CA LYS A 189 6.69 15.60 -7.85
C LYS A 189 7.19 15.08 -9.21
N GLY A 190 6.94 15.85 -10.27
CA GLY A 190 7.48 15.59 -11.61
C GLY A 190 6.76 14.49 -12.40
N TRP A 191 5.61 14.03 -11.93
CA TRP A 191 4.70 13.14 -12.64
C TRP A 191 3.28 13.71 -12.57
N LYS A 192 2.50 13.53 -13.61
CA LYS A 192 1.08 13.89 -13.70
C LYS A 192 0.32 12.78 -14.42
N HIS A 193 -0.99 12.77 -14.26
CA HIS A 193 -1.88 11.86 -15.00
C HIS A 193 -1.64 11.96 -16.51
N GLY A 194 -1.56 10.81 -17.17
CA GLY A 194 -1.21 10.67 -18.58
C GLY A 194 0.27 10.45 -18.86
N ASP A 195 1.16 10.70 -17.88
CA ASP A 195 2.57 10.35 -18.04
C ASP A 195 2.78 8.85 -17.84
N SER A 196 3.55 8.22 -18.73
CA SER A 196 3.96 6.82 -18.54
C SER A 196 4.86 6.69 -17.31
N TYR A 197 4.72 5.57 -16.58
CA TYR A 197 5.55 5.30 -15.42
C TYR A 197 5.91 3.82 -15.33
N SER A 198 7.21 3.54 -15.37
CA SER A 198 7.78 2.21 -15.13
C SER A 198 8.24 2.11 -13.68
N LEU A 199 7.84 1.04 -13.00
CA LEU A 199 8.14 0.88 -11.58
C LEU A 199 9.63 0.55 -11.37
N PRO A 200 10.36 1.33 -10.57
CA PRO A 200 11.79 1.07 -10.32
C PRO A 200 12.02 -0.19 -9.47
N VAL A 201 11.00 -0.61 -8.72
CA VAL A 201 11.01 -1.82 -7.89
C VAL A 201 9.74 -2.60 -8.15
N LYS A 202 9.85 -3.90 -8.39
CA LYS A 202 8.69 -4.77 -8.58
C LYS A 202 7.75 -4.70 -7.35
N PRO A 203 6.43 -4.52 -7.57
CA PRO A 203 5.49 -4.31 -6.47
C PRO A 203 5.17 -5.60 -5.72
N SER A 204 5.33 -6.76 -6.37
CA SER A 204 5.21 -8.08 -5.78
C SER A 204 6.05 -9.10 -6.55
N PRO A 205 6.33 -10.28 -5.98
CA PRO A 205 7.07 -11.34 -6.68
C PRO A 205 6.46 -11.72 -8.03
N ASN A 206 5.13 -11.66 -8.14
CA ASN A 206 4.37 -12.10 -9.33
C ASN A 206 4.21 -11.01 -10.41
N LEU A 207 4.62 -9.78 -10.14
CA LEU A 207 4.59 -8.65 -11.07
C LEU A 207 6.00 -8.12 -11.32
N PRO A 208 6.83 -8.89 -12.06
CA PRO A 208 8.27 -8.59 -12.18
C PRO A 208 8.61 -7.44 -13.13
N ASN A 209 7.68 -7.01 -14.00
CA ASN A 209 7.91 -6.00 -15.02
C ASN A 209 6.61 -5.30 -15.43
N ASP A 210 6.72 -4.26 -16.25
CA ASP A 210 5.59 -3.43 -16.70
C ASP A 210 4.55 -4.22 -17.50
N GLN A 211 4.97 -5.21 -18.30
CA GLN A 211 4.05 -6.07 -19.04
C GLN A 211 3.17 -6.90 -18.09
N ALA A 212 3.76 -7.49 -17.05
CA ALA A 212 3.01 -8.23 -16.04
C ALA A 212 2.02 -7.32 -15.29
N ILE A 213 2.42 -6.09 -14.98
CA ILE A 213 1.56 -5.09 -14.33
C ILE A 213 0.39 -4.71 -15.26
N ALA A 214 0.64 -4.46 -16.54
CA ALA A 214 -0.39 -4.11 -17.52
C ALA A 214 -1.40 -5.25 -17.76
N LEU A 215 -0.96 -6.49 -17.71
CA LEU A 215 -1.82 -7.68 -17.91
C LEU A 215 -2.58 -8.10 -16.64
N TYR A 216 -2.07 -7.74 -15.47
CA TYR A 216 -2.62 -8.15 -14.18
C TYR A 216 -4.13 -7.85 -14.03
N PRO A 217 -4.67 -6.68 -14.38
CA PRO A 217 -6.10 -6.38 -14.25
C PRO A 217 -7.01 -7.33 -15.02
N SER A 218 -6.54 -7.83 -16.18
CA SER A 218 -7.28 -8.76 -17.04
C SER A 218 -7.14 -10.22 -16.60
N LEU A 219 -6.01 -10.59 -15.99
CA LEU A 219 -5.69 -11.98 -15.66
C LEU A 219 -6.06 -12.38 -14.24
N CYS A 220 -5.93 -11.46 -13.28
CA CYS A 220 -6.23 -11.73 -11.88
C CYS A 220 -7.64 -12.30 -11.62
N PRO A 221 -8.72 -11.93 -12.34
CA PRO A 221 -10.04 -12.54 -12.15
C PRO A 221 -10.07 -14.06 -12.36
N PHE A 222 -9.15 -14.61 -13.14
CA PHE A 222 -9.04 -16.08 -13.32
C PHE A 222 -8.56 -16.81 -12.06
N GLU A 223 -7.93 -16.14 -11.11
CA GLU A 223 -7.56 -16.73 -9.81
C GLU A 223 -8.80 -17.24 -9.03
N GLY A 224 -9.98 -16.68 -9.30
CA GLY A 224 -11.25 -17.14 -8.75
C GLY A 224 -11.88 -18.35 -9.47
N THR A 225 -11.19 -18.94 -10.46
CA THR A 225 -11.66 -20.06 -11.27
C THR A 225 -10.79 -21.30 -11.05
N ALA A 226 -11.13 -22.43 -11.72
CA ALA A 226 -10.30 -23.64 -11.72
C ALA A 226 -9.06 -23.50 -12.63
N ILE A 227 -8.93 -22.40 -13.35
CA ILE A 227 -7.77 -22.13 -14.23
C ILE A 227 -6.65 -21.59 -13.35
N SER A 228 -5.51 -22.29 -13.35
CA SER A 228 -4.31 -21.79 -12.70
C SER A 228 -3.65 -20.74 -13.60
N VAL A 229 -3.69 -19.49 -13.19
CA VAL A 229 -2.87 -18.42 -13.80
C VAL A 229 -1.47 -18.38 -13.21
N GLY A 230 -1.14 -19.26 -12.26
CA GLY A 230 0.13 -19.45 -11.56
C GLY A 230 0.98 -18.18 -11.35
N PRO A 231 1.72 -18.05 -10.28
CA PRO A 231 2.57 -16.88 -10.04
C PRO A 231 3.65 -16.65 -11.12
N VAL A 232 3.93 -17.69 -11.92
CA VAL A 232 4.89 -17.65 -13.05
C VAL A 232 4.21 -17.27 -14.36
N SER A 233 2.88 -17.32 -14.46
CA SER A 233 2.12 -17.19 -15.73
C SER A 233 2.06 -15.77 -16.26
N TYR A 234 2.07 -14.75 -15.39
CA TYR A 234 2.11 -13.35 -15.84
C TYR A 234 3.36 -13.00 -16.64
N THR A 235 4.44 -13.78 -16.50
CA THR A 235 5.69 -13.59 -17.23
C THR A 235 5.79 -14.45 -18.48
N HIS A 236 4.96 -15.51 -18.64
CA HIS A 236 5.06 -16.49 -19.71
C HIS A 236 3.97 -16.36 -20.78
N LEU A 237 3.03 -15.42 -20.64
CA LEU A 237 2.16 -15.04 -21.75
C LEU A 237 2.97 -14.24 -22.76
N ARG A 238 3.86 -14.95 -23.47
CA ARG A 238 4.36 -14.48 -24.76
C ARG A 238 3.18 -14.58 -25.72
N ALA A 239 2.82 -13.45 -26.33
CA ALA A 239 1.98 -13.48 -27.52
C ALA A 239 2.66 -14.41 -28.54
N HIS A 240 1.98 -15.48 -28.89
CA HIS A 240 2.28 -16.28 -30.09
C HIS A 240 1.64 -15.60 -31.28
#